data_a83d8e24c49358cba35c9c1b850423fd
#
_entry.id   a83d8e24c49358cba35c9c1b850423fd
#
_cell.length_a   1.000
_cell.length_b   1.000
_cell.length_c   1.000
_cell.angle_alpha   90.00
_cell.angle_beta   90.00
_cell.angle_gamma   90.00
#
_symmetry.space_group_name_H-M   'P 1'
#
loop_
_entity.id
_entity.type
_entity.pdbx_description
1 polymer ?
#
loop_
_entity_poly.entity_id
_entity_poly.type
_entity_poly.pdbx_seq_one_letter_code
_entity_poly.pdbx_strand_id
1 'polypeptide(L)'
;SSDVCSSDLNWHQLISSRRLGKEDRDKHPAEQRTEFQRDYDRLIFSSPFRRMQNKTQVFPLPGSIFVHNRLTHSLEVSSVGRSFGADVARALEGKHDAADSAALESISAIVSAACLAHDMGNPPFGHSGEEAICSFFAEGAGQKFRDKLPETTWNDITHFDGNANTFRLLTHRFNGRRDGGFVMSYSTLASVVKYPFSAALAGNKPK
;
A
#
# COMPACT_ATOMS: atom_id res chain seq x y z
N SER A 1 -7.98 28.29 -8.55
CA SER A 1 -7.76 26.93 -9.05
C SER A 1 -6.57 26.98 -9.98
N SER A 2 -5.43 26.53 -9.54
CA SER A 2 -4.28 26.30 -10.40
C SER A 2 -4.58 25.04 -11.18
N ASP A 3 -4.91 25.18 -12.43
CA ASP A 3 -4.89 24.10 -13.39
C ASP A 3 -3.46 23.57 -13.46
N VAL A 4 -3.23 22.43 -12.81
CA VAL A 4 -2.02 21.64 -13.05
C VAL A 4 -2.15 21.16 -14.49
N CYS A 5 -1.48 21.85 -15.41
CA CYS A 5 -1.51 21.51 -16.81
C CYS A 5 -0.93 20.11 -16.97
N SER A 6 -1.65 19.22 -17.62
CA SER A 6 -1.24 17.83 -17.87
C SER A 6 0.09 17.70 -18.65
N SER A 7 0.59 18.82 -19.19
CA SER A 7 1.88 18.94 -19.87
C SER A 7 3.11 18.84 -18.96
N ASP A 8 2.93 19.00 -17.63
CA ASP A 8 4.04 19.00 -16.68
C ASP A 8 4.28 17.62 -16.03
N LEU A 9 3.44 16.64 -16.31
CA LEU A 9 3.58 15.27 -15.82
C LEU A 9 4.44 14.45 -16.78
N ASN A 10 5.55 13.98 -16.25
CA ASN A 10 6.53 13.19 -16.97
C ASN A 10 6.56 11.76 -16.42
N TRP A 11 6.27 10.76 -17.25
CA TRP A 11 6.13 9.39 -16.83
C TRP A 11 7.43 8.80 -16.25
N HIS A 12 8.59 9.12 -16.80
CA HIS A 12 9.84 8.59 -16.25
C HIS A 12 10.22 9.19 -14.88
N GLN A 13 9.65 10.36 -14.51
CA GLN A 13 9.76 10.91 -13.16
C GLN A 13 8.77 10.27 -12.20
N LEU A 14 7.54 10.02 -12.66
CA LEU A 14 6.49 9.37 -11.87
C LEU A 14 6.80 7.89 -11.61
N ILE A 15 7.40 7.22 -12.60
CA ILE A 15 7.78 5.81 -12.51
C ILE A 15 9.22 5.69 -12.01
N SER A 16 9.40 5.95 -10.71
CA SER A 16 10.69 5.93 -10.05
C SER A 16 11.02 4.56 -9.46
N SER A 17 12.15 4.00 -9.88
CA SER A 17 12.71 2.76 -9.31
C SER A 17 13.50 2.97 -8.02
N ARG A 18 13.69 4.23 -7.55
CA ARG A 18 14.34 4.54 -6.28
C ARG A 18 13.56 3.91 -5.13
N ARG A 19 14.27 3.48 -4.09
CA ARG A 19 13.69 2.74 -2.97
C ARG A 19 13.83 3.50 -1.67
N LEU A 20 12.77 3.50 -0.88
CA LEU A 20 12.79 4.07 0.46
C LEU A 20 13.83 3.37 1.33
N GLY A 21 14.77 4.16 1.89
CA GLY A 21 15.88 3.68 2.72
C GLY A 21 17.02 3.02 1.95
N LYS A 22 17.05 3.17 0.62
CA LYS A 22 18.16 2.75 -0.26
C LYS A 22 18.25 3.65 -1.50
N GLU A 23 18.14 4.93 -1.30
CA GLU A 23 18.10 5.94 -2.36
C GLU A 23 19.37 5.96 -3.20
N ASP A 24 20.52 5.67 -2.58
CA ASP A 24 21.86 5.73 -3.20
C ASP A 24 22.35 4.40 -3.77
N ARG A 25 21.45 3.40 -3.83
CA ARG A 25 21.83 2.10 -4.37
C ARG A 25 21.82 2.10 -5.89
N ASP A 26 22.99 1.95 -6.49
CA ASP A 26 23.11 1.68 -7.92
C ASP A 26 22.48 0.33 -8.29
N LYS A 27 21.82 0.30 -9.45
CA LYS A 27 21.30 -0.95 -10.01
C LYS A 27 22.47 -1.90 -10.33
N HIS A 28 22.36 -3.14 -9.87
CA HIS A 28 23.36 -4.14 -10.24
C HIS A 28 23.19 -4.51 -11.73
N PRO A 29 24.19 -4.35 -12.58
CA PRO A 29 24.06 -4.55 -14.04
C PRO A 29 23.56 -5.93 -14.47
N ALA A 30 23.74 -6.93 -13.63
CA ALA A 30 23.34 -8.34 -13.91
C ALA A 30 21.90 -8.67 -13.49
N GLU A 31 21.12 -7.72 -12.97
CA GLU A 31 19.75 -8.00 -12.51
C GLU A 31 18.75 -7.94 -13.67
N GLN A 32 18.23 -9.08 -14.08
CA GLN A 32 17.20 -9.16 -15.15
C GLN A 32 15.80 -8.71 -14.67
N ARG A 33 15.50 -8.81 -13.35
CA ARG A 33 14.20 -8.43 -12.80
C ARG A 33 14.13 -6.93 -12.56
N THR A 34 12.98 -6.34 -12.91
CA THR A 34 12.73 -4.92 -12.61
C THR A 34 12.60 -4.70 -11.10
N GLU A 35 12.85 -3.48 -10.63
CA GLU A 35 12.67 -3.11 -9.23
C GLU A 35 11.20 -3.28 -8.79
N PHE A 36 10.24 -3.09 -9.68
CA PHE A 36 8.82 -3.26 -9.40
C PHE A 36 8.40 -4.72 -9.28
N GLN A 37 8.98 -5.63 -10.07
CA GLN A 37 8.81 -7.08 -9.88
C GLN A 37 9.36 -7.52 -8.52
N ARG A 38 10.47 -6.93 -8.08
CA ARG A 38 11.04 -7.19 -6.75
C ARG A 38 10.14 -6.67 -5.62
N ASP A 39 9.37 -5.60 -5.84
CA ASP A 39 8.38 -5.15 -4.87
C ASP A 39 7.29 -6.20 -4.66
N TYR A 40 6.78 -6.77 -5.73
CA TYR A 40 5.83 -7.88 -5.66
C TYR A 40 6.40 -9.06 -4.86
N ASP A 41 7.62 -9.49 -5.18
CA ASP A 41 8.28 -10.60 -4.48
C ASP A 41 8.44 -10.31 -2.97
N ARG A 42 8.86 -9.08 -2.61
CA ARG A 42 8.99 -8.67 -1.20
C ARG A 42 7.69 -8.78 -0.43
N LEU A 43 6.57 -8.47 -1.07
CA LEU A 43 5.24 -8.56 -0.47
C LEU A 43 4.85 -10.02 -0.23
N ILE A 44 4.85 -10.87 -1.25
CA ILE A 44 4.38 -12.26 -1.13
C ILE A 44 5.22 -13.10 -0.16
N PHE A 45 6.51 -12.81 -0.02
CA PHE A 45 7.39 -13.51 0.93
C PHE A 45 7.34 -12.93 2.36
N SER A 46 6.59 -11.85 2.56
CA SER A 46 6.52 -11.20 3.86
C SER A 46 5.57 -11.89 4.84
N SER A 47 5.89 -11.83 6.13
CA SER A 47 5.02 -12.35 7.19
C SER A 47 3.69 -11.60 7.29
N PRO A 48 3.62 -10.25 7.15
CA PRO A 48 2.34 -9.54 7.15
C PRO A 48 1.41 -9.98 6.03
N PHE A 49 1.91 -10.19 4.80
CA PHE A 49 1.12 -10.70 3.70
C PHE A 49 0.59 -12.10 3.98
N ARG A 50 1.44 -13.02 4.43
CA ARG A 50 1.03 -14.41 4.76
C ARG A 50 -0.01 -14.48 5.87
N ARG A 51 0.05 -13.57 6.85
CA ARG A 51 -0.96 -13.48 7.92
C ARG A 51 -2.34 -13.07 7.44
N MET A 52 -2.48 -12.50 6.24
CA MET A 52 -3.78 -12.21 5.66
C MET A 52 -4.61 -13.48 5.40
N GLN A 53 -3.98 -14.65 5.29
CA GLN A 53 -4.69 -15.94 5.22
C GLN A 53 -5.65 -16.16 6.41
N ASN A 54 -5.28 -15.67 7.58
CA ASN A 54 -6.07 -15.83 8.81
C ASN A 54 -6.95 -14.61 9.11
N LYS A 55 -7.02 -13.64 8.21
CA LYS A 55 -7.91 -12.47 8.33
C LYS A 55 -9.14 -12.68 7.46
N THR A 56 -10.31 -12.78 8.08
CA THR A 56 -11.57 -12.81 7.36
C THR A 56 -11.98 -11.40 6.94
N GLN A 57 -12.64 -11.28 5.77
CA GLN A 57 -13.31 -10.05 5.35
C GLN A 57 -14.73 -9.97 5.93
N VAL A 58 -15.38 -11.13 6.01
CA VAL A 58 -16.73 -11.34 6.55
C VAL A 58 -16.67 -12.58 7.42
N PHE A 59 -17.72 -12.90 8.15
CA PHE A 59 -17.80 -14.13 8.95
C PHE A 59 -17.62 -15.35 8.04
N PRO A 60 -16.65 -16.24 8.34
CA PRO A 60 -16.51 -17.47 7.58
C PRO A 60 -17.71 -18.38 7.87
N LEU A 61 -18.43 -18.78 6.84
CA LEU A 61 -19.47 -19.80 6.97
C LEU A 61 -18.78 -21.16 7.10
N PRO A 62 -19.02 -21.91 8.17
CA PRO A 62 -18.46 -23.25 8.33
C PRO A 62 -18.91 -24.17 7.19
N GLY A 63 -17.97 -24.91 6.59
CA GLY A 63 -18.25 -25.92 5.59
C GLY A 63 -18.13 -25.48 4.12
N SER A 64 -17.80 -24.22 3.83
CA SER A 64 -17.50 -23.81 2.47
C SER A 64 -16.06 -24.18 2.08
N ILE A 65 -15.91 -24.88 0.96
CA ILE A 65 -14.58 -25.19 0.36
C ILE A 65 -13.96 -23.92 -0.21
N PHE A 66 -14.76 -22.95 -0.63
CA PHE A 66 -14.32 -21.64 -1.13
C PHE A 66 -14.36 -20.60 -0.02
N VAL A 67 -13.34 -20.60 0.83
CA VAL A 67 -13.18 -19.56 1.86
C VAL A 67 -12.49 -18.37 1.25
N HIS A 68 -13.21 -17.27 1.05
CA HIS A 68 -12.63 -15.97 0.75
C HIS A 68 -11.93 -15.42 2.00
N ASN A 69 -10.63 -15.32 1.94
CA ASN A 69 -9.84 -14.62 2.94
C ASN A 69 -9.10 -13.43 2.27
N ARG A 70 -8.52 -12.55 3.09
CA ARG A 70 -7.85 -11.37 2.55
C ARG A 70 -6.66 -11.70 1.66
N LEU A 71 -5.99 -12.84 1.85
CA LEU A 71 -4.87 -13.26 1.02
C LEU A 71 -5.33 -13.60 -0.39
N THR A 72 -6.36 -14.45 -0.52
CA THR A 72 -6.90 -14.83 -1.84
C THR A 72 -7.48 -13.62 -2.56
N HIS A 73 -8.23 -12.76 -1.85
CA HIS A 73 -8.74 -11.50 -2.39
C HIS A 73 -7.61 -10.60 -2.92
N SER A 74 -6.54 -10.41 -2.15
CA SER A 74 -5.41 -9.58 -2.60
C SER A 74 -4.70 -10.14 -3.83
N LEU A 75 -4.63 -11.47 -3.97
CA LEU A 75 -4.09 -12.12 -5.17
C LEU A 75 -5.00 -11.89 -6.40
N GLU A 76 -6.30 -12.01 -6.22
CA GLU A 76 -7.29 -11.76 -7.28
C GLU A 76 -7.25 -10.30 -7.74
N VAL A 77 -7.29 -9.35 -6.80
CA VAL A 77 -7.19 -7.92 -7.10
C VAL A 77 -5.87 -7.59 -7.79
N SER A 78 -4.76 -8.19 -7.35
CA SER A 78 -3.45 -8.02 -7.98
C SER A 78 -3.41 -8.55 -9.41
N SER A 79 -4.08 -9.67 -9.68
CA SER A 79 -4.16 -10.24 -11.02
C SER A 79 -4.94 -9.34 -11.99
N VAL A 80 -6.09 -8.82 -11.54
CA VAL A 80 -6.90 -7.87 -12.31
C VAL A 80 -6.15 -6.54 -12.50
N GLY A 81 -5.53 -6.02 -11.44
CA GLY A 81 -4.74 -4.79 -11.49
C GLY A 81 -3.58 -4.87 -12.48
N ARG A 82 -2.92 -6.05 -12.57
CA ARG A 82 -1.87 -6.30 -13.56
C ARG A 82 -2.39 -6.14 -14.98
N SER A 83 -3.55 -6.72 -15.25
CA SER A 83 -4.19 -6.64 -16.57
C SER A 83 -4.56 -5.21 -16.93
N PHE A 84 -5.20 -4.48 -16.01
CA PHE A 84 -5.50 -3.06 -16.23
C PHE A 84 -4.26 -2.20 -16.43
N GLY A 85 -3.21 -2.44 -15.65
CA GLY A 85 -1.93 -1.75 -15.84
C GLY A 85 -1.32 -1.99 -17.23
N ALA A 86 -1.41 -3.21 -17.75
CA ALA A 86 -0.97 -3.54 -19.09
C ALA A 86 -1.83 -2.86 -20.18
N ASP A 87 -3.14 -2.80 -19.98
CA ASP A 87 -4.06 -2.14 -20.92
C ASP A 87 -3.81 -0.63 -20.96
N VAL A 88 -3.57 0.00 -19.81
CA VAL A 88 -3.21 1.42 -19.74
C VAL A 88 -1.88 1.69 -20.45
N ALA A 89 -0.85 0.88 -20.17
CA ALA A 89 0.45 1.02 -20.83
C ALA A 89 0.31 0.96 -22.35
N ARG A 90 -0.44 -0.02 -22.86
CA ARG A 90 -0.72 -0.19 -24.29
C ARG A 90 -1.51 0.98 -24.88
N ALA A 91 -2.50 1.51 -24.15
CA ALA A 91 -3.30 2.66 -24.61
C ALA A 91 -2.50 3.97 -24.68
N LEU A 92 -1.40 4.06 -23.94
CA LEU A 92 -0.47 5.19 -23.94
C LEU A 92 0.69 5.01 -24.93
N GLU A 93 0.88 3.81 -25.44
CA GLU A 93 1.94 3.49 -26.42
C GLU A 93 1.84 4.41 -27.65
N GLY A 94 2.97 4.94 -28.08
CA GLY A 94 3.05 5.86 -29.22
C GLY A 94 2.55 7.29 -28.98
N LYS A 95 2.06 7.60 -27.76
CA LYS A 95 1.62 8.96 -27.39
C LYS A 95 2.69 9.77 -26.65
N HIS A 96 3.78 9.13 -26.29
CA HIS A 96 4.86 9.70 -25.50
C HIS A 96 6.21 9.41 -26.15
N ASP A 97 7.26 10.06 -25.68
CA ASP A 97 8.62 9.82 -26.16
C ASP A 97 9.14 8.41 -25.77
N ALA A 98 10.31 8.02 -26.29
CA ALA A 98 10.87 6.69 -26.06
C ALA A 98 11.22 6.43 -24.58
N ALA A 99 11.61 7.47 -23.83
CA ALA A 99 11.95 7.33 -22.40
C ALA A 99 10.68 7.07 -21.58
N ASP A 100 9.63 7.80 -21.83
CA ASP A 100 8.32 7.59 -21.21
C ASP A 100 7.72 6.24 -21.61
N SER A 101 7.82 5.83 -22.87
CA SER A 101 7.33 4.53 -23.34
C SER A 101 7.98 3.36 -22.58
N ALA A 102 9.30 3.41 -22.39
CA ALA A 102 10.01 2.39 -21.60
C ALA A 102 9.58 2.37 -20.11
N ALA A 103 9.25 3.53 -19.54
CA ALA A 103 8.73 3.62 -18.19
C ALA A 103 7.31 3.04 -18.08
N LEU A 104 6.44 3.27 -19.06
CA LEU A 104 5.06 2.79 -19.10
C LEU A 104 4.95 1.26 -19.01
N GLU A 105 5.92 0.49 -19.54
CA GLU A 105 5.96 -0.97 -19.42
C GLU A 105 5.93 -1.44 -17.95
N SER A 106 6.40 -0.60 -17.03
CA SER A 106 6.43 -0.91 -15.59
C SER A 106 5.09 -0.75 -14.88
N ILE A 107 4.11 -0.06 -15.46
CA ILE A 107 2.81 0.24 -14.83
C ILE A 107 2.14 -1.05 -14.37
N SER A 108 2.13 -2.08 -15.19
CA SER A 108 1.51 -3.37 -14.87
C SER A 108 2.09 -3.99 -13.58
N ALA A 109 3.41 -3.95 -13.41
CA ALA A 109 4.07 -4.48 -12.22
C ALA A 109 3.82 -3.61 -10.98
N ILE A 110 3.83 -2.28 -11.13
CA ILE A 110 3.55 -1.32 -10.05
C ILE A 110 2.13 -1.51 -9.53
N VAL A 111 1.14 -1.50 -10.43
CA VAL A 111 -0.28 -1.67 -10.06
C VAL A 111 -0.51 -3.03 -9.43
N SER A 112 0.08 -4.09 -9.99
CA SER A 112 -0.01 -5.44 -9.42
C SER A 112 0.52 -5.49 -7.98
N ALA A 113 1.68 -4.89 -7.71
CA ALA A 113 2.27 -4.85 -6.37
C ALA A 113 1.43 -3.98 -5.41
N ALA A 114 0.95 -2.83 -5.85
CA ALA A 114 0.09 -1.97 -5.03
C ALA A 114 -1.23 -2.66 -4.68
N CYS A 115 -1.88 -3.31 -5.64
CA CYS A 115 -3.07 -4.12 -5.44
C CYS A 115 -2.83 -5.29 -4.48
N LEU A 116 -1.66 -5.92 -4.54
CA LEU A 116 -1.31 -6.99 -3.61
C LEU A 116 -1.21 -6.49 -2.17
N ALA A 117 -0.73 -5.27 -1.98
CA ALA A 117 -0.50 -4.68 -0.66
C ALA A 117 -1.74 -4.04 -0.04
N HIS A 118 -2.77 -3.68 -0.83
CA HIS A 118 -3.83 -2.75 -0.42
C HIS A 118 -4.53 -3.11 0.89
N ASP A 119 -4.72 -4.38 1.17
CA ASP A 119 -5.47 -4.91 2.33
C ASP A 119 -4.58 -5.33 3.52
N MET A 120 -3.25 -5.19 3.41
CA MET A 120 -2.32 -5.69 4.44
C MET A 120 -2.54 -5.06 5.81
N GLY A 121 -2.93 -3.79 5.84
CA GLY A 121 -3.15 -3.00 7.06
C GLY A 121 -4.53 -3.14 7.67
N ASN A 122 -5.48 -3.73 6.96
CA ASN A 122 -6.85 -3.88 7.44
C ASN A 122 -6.92 -4.88 8.60
N PRO A 123 -7.72 -4.58 9.65
CA PRO A 123 -7.96 -5.52 10.73
C PRO A 123 -8.90 -6.66 10.27
N PRO A 124 -9.04 -7.74 11.04
CA PRO A 124 -10.13 -8.68 10.88
C PRO A 124 -11.49 -7.95 10.92
N PHE A 125 -12.46 -8.43 10.16
CA PHE A 125 -13.82 -7.87 10.05
C PHE A 125 -13.93 -6.49 9.38
N GLY A 126 -12.87 -6.02 8.69
CA GLY A 126 -12.91 -4.79 7.89
C GLY A 126 -13.27 -3.54 8.71
N HIS A 127 -14.24 -2.76 8.23
CA HIS A 127 -14.66 -1.52 8.88
C HIS A 127 -15.19 -1.71 10.31
N SER A 128 -15.89 -2.81 10.59
CA SER A 128 -16.31 -3.11 11.97
C SER A 128 -15.11 -3.34 12.90
N GLY A 129 -14.04 -3.91 12.37
CA GLY A 129 -12.77 -4.05 13.11
C GLY A 129 -12.07 -2.71 13.33
N GLU A 130 -12.10 -1.80 12.35
CA GLU A 130 -11.60 -0.44 12.48
C GLU A 130 -12.37 0.34 13.55
N GLU A 131 -13.72 0.32 13.48
CA GLU A 131 -14.58 0.93 14.48
C GLU A 131 -14.33 0.40 15.89
N ALA A 132 -14.19 -0.92 16.02
CA ALA A 132 -13.90 -1.54 17.32
C ALA A 132 -12.57 -1.07 17.91
N ILE A 133 -11.53 -0.91 17.07
CA ILE A 133 -10.23 -0.36 17.50
C ILE A 133 -10.41 1.11 17.95
N CYS A 134 -11.06 1.94 17.13
CA CYS A 134 -11.29 3.35 17.44
C CYS A 134 -12.06 3.51 18.76
N SER A 135 -13.20 2.84 18.91
CA SER A 135 -14.05 2.91 20.10
C SER A 135 -13.36 2.38 21.35
N PHE A 136 -12.56 1.30 21.22
CA PHE A 136 -11.77 0.79 22.35
C PHE A 136 -10.86 1.86 22.95
N PHE A 137 -10.19 2.64 22.11
CA PHE A 137 -9.29 3.70 22.59
C PHE A 137 -10.06 4.98 22.93
N ALA A 138 -11.03 5.42 22.11
CA ALA A 138 -11.73 6.67 22.28
C ALA A 138 -12.69 6.66 23.50
N GLU A 139 -13.39 5.55 23.73
CA GLU A 139 -14.49 5.46 24.70
C GLU A 139 -14.33 4.29 25.68
N GLY A 140 -13.52 3.30 25.35
CA GLY A 140 -13.41 2.05 26.10
C GLY A 140 -12.23 2.00 27.07
N ALA A 141 -11.85 0.77 27.42
CA ALA A 141 -10.76 0.50 28.37
C ALA A 141 -9.37 0.98 27.87
N GLY A 142 -9.24 1.31 26.61
CA GLY A 142 -8.03 1.89 26.01
C GLY A 142 -7.73 3.31 26.46
N GLN A 143 -8.70 4.06 27.01
CA GLN A 143 -8.49 5.42 27.53
C GLN A 143 -7.39 5.51 28.58
N LYS A 144 -7.15 4.44 29.33
CA LYS A 144 -6.04 4.38 30.31
C LYS A 144 -4.64 4.59 29.73
N PHE A 145 -4.52 4.52 28.41
CA PHE A 145 -3.26 4.77 27.70
C PHE A 145 -3.12 6.21 27.20
N ARG A 146 -4.16 7.05 27.32
CA ARG A 146 -4.19 8.42 26.80
C ARG A 146 -2.98 9.24 27.25
N ASP A 147 -2.70 9.26 28.54
CA ASP A 147 -1.60 10.05 29.12
C ASP A 147 -0.20 9.43 28.88
N LYS A 148 -0.16 8.19 28.36
CA LYS A 148 1.09 7.47 28.08
C LYS A 148 1.53 7.58 26.62
N LEU A 149 0.71 8.12 25.76
CA LEU A 149 0.95 8.21 24.33
C LEU A 149 1.04 9.67 23.87
N PRO A 150 1.94 9.97 22.91
CA PRO A 150 1.95 11.26 22.26
C PRO A 150 0.58 11.57 21.60
N GLU A 151 0.21 12.84 21.53
CA GLU A 151 -1.06 13.31 20.94
C GLU A 151 -1.24 12.78 19.50
N THR A 152 -0.18 12.83 18.69
CA THR A 152 -0.20 12.34 17.31
C THR A 152 -0.54 10.85 17.25
N THR A 153 0.09 10.04 18.10
CA THR A 153 -0.19 8.59 18.18
C THR A 153 -1.61 8.34 18.68
N TRP A 154 -2.08 9.12 19.64
CA TRP A 154 -3.45 9.01 20.13
C TRP A 154 -4.47 9.29 19.02
N ASN A 155 -4.26 10.36 18.27
CA ASN A 155 -5.12 10.68 17.13
C ASN A 155 -5.11 9.57 16.06
N ASP A 156 -3.96 8.98 15.76
CA ASP A 156 -3.86 7.90 14.79
C ASP A 156 -4.62 6.64 15.22
N ILE A 157 -4.58 6.26 16.50
CA ILE A 157 -5.25 5.05 16.98
C ILE A 157 -6.76 5.25 17.22
N THR A 158 -7.18 6.47 17.57
CA THR A 158 -8.61 6.81 17.73
C THR A 158 -9.31 7.06 16.39
N HIS A 159 -8.53 7.25 15.32
CA HIS A 159 -8.99 7.38 13.93
C HIS A 159 -8.33 6.31 13.04
N PHE A 160 -8.21 5.09 13.58
CA PHE A 160 -7.55 3.99 12.88
C PHE A 160 -8.17 3.75 11.49
N ASP A 161 -7.32 3.64 10.48
CA ASP A 161 -7.70 3.34 9.10
C ASP A 161 -6.76 2.29 8.51
N GLY A 162 -7.32 1.24 7.93
CA GLY A 162 -6.57 0.12 7.37
C GLY A 162 -5.66 0.51 6.21
N ASN A 163 -6.07 1.49 5.38
CA ASN A 163 -5.24 1.95 4.27
C ASN A 163 -4.02 2.73 4.79
N ALA A 164 -4.21 3.60 5.79
CA ALA A 164 -3.10 4.29 6.45
C ALA A 164 -2.16 3.30 7.13
N ASN A 165 -2.72 2.27 7.78
CA ASN A 165 -1.92 1.22 8.40
C ASN A 165 -1.20 0.34 7.37
N THR A 166 -1.76 0.12 6.18
CA THR A 166 -1.03 -0.53 5.07
C THR A 166 0.25 0.24 4.74
N PHE A 167 0.14 1.55 4.53
CA PHE A 167 1.30 2.39 4.26
C PHE A 167 2.32 2.35 5.40
N ARG A 168 1.84 2.45 6.65
CA ARG A 168 2.68 2.32 7.85
C ARG A 168 3.42 0.99 7.89
N LEU A 169 2.77 -0.14 7.61
CA LEU A 169 3.40 -1.47 7.58
C LEU A 169 4.52 -1.55 6.55
N LEU A 170 4.34 -0.91 5.39
CA LEU A 170 5.32 -0.93 4.30
C LEU A 170 6.54 -0.05 4.58
N THR A 171 6.37 1.05 5.30
CA THR A 171 7.41 2.08 5.49
C THR A 171 8.06 2.06 6.88
N HIS A 172 7.35 1.53 7.90
CA HIS A 172 7.82 1.58 9.28
C HIS A 172 9.05 0.70 9.51
N ARG A 173 10.03 1.26 10.19
CA ARG A 173 11.18 0.52 10.69
C ARG A 173 10.80 -0.22 11.98
N PHE A 174 10.52 -1.51 11.86
CA PHE A 174 10.36 -2.38 13.01
C PHE A 174 11.73 -2.71 13.64
N ASN A 175 11.74 -2.95 14.96
CA ASN A 175 12.96 -3.31 15.70
C ASN A 175 13.73 -4.44 15.00
N GLY A 176 15.05 -4.24 14.82
CA GLY A 176 15.92 -5.19 14.12
C GLY A 176 15.77 -5.22 12.60
N ARG A 177 14.97 -4.32 12.02
CA ARG A 177 14.82 -4.18 10.56
C ARG A 177 15.59 -2.97 10.05
N ARG A 178 15.81 -2.96 8.72
CA ARG A 178 16.49 -1.85 8.00
C ARG A 178 15.62 -0.61 7.95
N ASP A 179 16.25 0.52 7.65
CA ASP A 179 15.53 1.73 7.27
C ASP A 179 14.68 1.49 6.02
N GLY A 180 13.56 2.21 5.89
CA GLY A 180 12.63 2.06 4.78
C GLY A 180 11.69 0.85 4.88
N GLY A 181 11.64 0.13 6.00
CA GLY A 181 10.70 -0.98 6.22
C GLY A 181 10.85 -2.12 5.21
N PHE A 182 9.88 -2.24 4.29
CA PHE A 182 9.93 -3.19 3.18
C PHE A 182 10.89 -2.78 2.06
N VAL A 183 11.42 -1.56 2.10
CA VAL A 183 12.32 -1.03 1.06
C VAL A 183 11.65 -1.09 -0.32
N MET A 184 10.42 -0.63 -0.40
CA MET A 184 9.63 -0.57 -1.63
C MET A 184 10.08 0.59 -2.52
N SER A 185 9.81 0.49 -3.82
CA SER A 185 10.00 1.62 -4.74
C SER A 185 9.03 2.76 -4.43
N TYR A 186 9.43 3.99 -4.72
CA TYR A 186 8.57 5.16 -4.50
C TYR A 186 7.29 5.09 -5.32
N SER A 187 7.33 4.59 -6.55
CA SER A 187 6.14 4.47 -7.39
C SER A 187 5.14 3.48 -6.81
N THR A 188 5.61 2.32 -6.31
CA THR A 188 4.71 1.35 -5.65
C THR A 188 4.13 1.94 -4.36
N LEU A 189 4.93 2.64 -3.54
CA LEU A 189 4.44 3.31 -2.34
C LEU A 189 3.42 4.39 -2.66
N ALA A 190 3.69 5.24 -3.66
CA ALA A 190 2.76 6.28 -4.09
C ALA A 190 1.42 5.71 -4.57
N SER A 191 1.45 4.55 -5.24
CA SER A 191 0.24 3.86 -5.72
C SER A 191 -0.59 3.23 -4.58
N VAL A 192 0.00 3.01 -3.40
CA VAL A 192 -0.71 2.49 -2.21
C VAL A 192 -1.31 3.62 -1.36
N VAL A 193 -0.78 4.85 -1.46
CA VAL A 193 -1.24 5.98 -0.64
C VAL A 193 -2.64 6.39 -1.04
N LYS A 194 -3.60 6.16 -0.15
CA LYS A 194 -4.97 6.65 -0.31
C LYS A 194 -5.15 8.07 0.25
N TYR A 195 -4.48 8.38 1.35
CA TYR A 195 -4.57 9.67 2.03
C TYR A 195 -3.19 10.30 2.15
N PRO A 196 -2.88 11.37 1.40
CA PRO A 196 -1.57 12.04 1.45
C PRO A 196 -1.44 13.04 2.61
N PHE A 197 -2.15 12.80 3.72
CA PHE A 197 -2.16 13.67 4.91
C PHE A 197 -2.36 12.84 6.20
N SER A 198 -1.90 13.38 7.33
CA SER A 198 -2.06 12.74 8.64
C SER A 198 -3.48 12.88 9.18
N ALA A 199 -3.85 12.03 10.14
CA ALA A 199 -5.15 12.12 10.85
C ALA A 199 -5.40 13.51 11.44
N ALA A 200 -4.36 14.17 11.95
CA ALA A 200 -4.45 15.53 12.50
C ALA A 200 -4.84 16.60 11.45
N LEU A 201 -4.51 16.38 10.18
CA LEU A 201 -4.83 17.30 9.07
C LEU A 201 -6.14 16.94 8.36
N ALA A 202 -6.69 15.79 8.63
CA ALA A 202 -7.91 15.32 7.97
C ALA A 202 -9.16 16.16 8.34
N GLY A 203 -9.11 16.88 9.47
CA GLY A 203 -10.27 17.60 10.00
C GLY A 203 -11.45 16.66 10.27
N ASN A 204 -12.60 17.20 10.65
CA ASN A 204 -13.84 16.45 10.87
C ASN A 204 -14.54 16.09 9.55
N LYS A 205 -13.82 15.61 8.54
CA LYS A 205 -14.49 15.10 7.34
C LYS A 205 -15.08 13.73 7.66
N PRO A 206 -16.40 13.53 7.47
CA PRO A 206 -16.99 12.20 7.58
C PRO A 206 -16.32 11.27 6.55
N LYS A 207 -16.06 10.04 6.97
CA LYS A 207 -15.53 8.97 6.11
C LYS A 207 -16.51 8.59 5.00
#